data_0915744c1c77405d86efcf159134f7ab
#
_entry.id   0915744c1c77405d86efcf159134f7ab
#
_cell.length_a   1.000
_cell.length_b   1.000
_cell.length_c   1.000
_cell.angle_alpha   90.00
_cell.angle_beta   90.00
_cell.angle_gamma   90.00
#
_symmetry.space_group_name_H-M   'P 1'
#
loop_
_entity.id
_entity.type
_entity.pdbx_description
1 polymer ?
#
loop_
_entity_poly.entity_id
_entity_poly.type
_entity_poly.pdbx_seq_one_letter_code
_entity_poly.pdbx_strand_id
1 'polypeptide(L)'
;MAIGRRTVLVGGAGLWVAAPAILRAQSSSKVNVSHGMAMHGEPKYPTDTAIPDYVNPDAPKGGNVKFGTQGTFDSLHPFIIKGVPATGVGGMWESLCWHAPDEAFTVYGMLAETIEWPDDRAWVAFTLRPQAKWHDGSPITVEDVLWSFETLKTRGSPQYATMFGDIMKAEKTGERKVLFSFRGNVNRELPLIASGMPVLPSKWWAGRDFEKVSLEPALGSGPYKIDSVDVGRSITYRRVADWWAKDLWMNRGRHNFETTRYDYYRDNSIVFEAFKAGETDIRRENSGRNWMTRYADLPAVKDGRIVRAEIAHENATPMQGFIFNLRREMFRDRRVREAIGLMYDFEWQNKNLSYGFYRRTRSFFGNCELEAKGLPSPEELKILEPLRGRIPDEVFTAEFNPPKTDGSGNNREQARQAIGLLKAAGWEIKDGKMTDKAGKKLAFEIILPDSGFEAMTLPVKQNLERIGVEMNVRTIDTSQYRRRTDSYDFDMTIDLWAQALSPGNEQREFWGSKAVDIPGGRNSIGIKDPAIDQLIELIVAAPDRESLIVCTRCLDRVLSWHQFIIPQFYSGKELMAYWNRFSRPAKSAKYLPGATDTWWVDEAKDRALQRGENK
;
A
#
# COMPACT_ATOMS: atom_id res chain seq x y z
N MET A 1 40.01 35.32 -72.04
CA MET A 1 41.34 34.69 -72.21
C MET A 1 41.36 33.53 -71.23
N ALA A 2 41.09 32.42 -71.63
CA ALA A 2 41.71 31.28 -72.28
C ALA A 2 42.92 30.69 -71.50
N ILE A 3 42.84 29.38 -71.34
CA ILE A 3 43.92 28.37 -71.11
C ILE A 3 44.24 28.08 -69.63
N GLY A 4 44.29 26.85 -69.18
CA GLY A 4 44.25 25.51 -69.76
C GLY A 4 44.41 24.41 -68.70
N ARG A 5 43.92 23.25 -69.03
CA ARG A 5 43.93 21.99 -68.31
C ARG A 5 45.35 21.49 -67.95
N ARG A 6 45.47 20.82 -66.79
CA ARG A 6 46.30 19.58 -66.75
C ARG A 6 45.78 18.65 -65.62
N THR A 7 45.35 17.47 -66.01
CA THR A 7 44.97 16.30 -65.30
C THR A 7 46.22 15.60 -64.72
N VAL A 8 46.24 15.26 -63.45
CA VAL A 8 47.16 14.23 -62.90
C VAL A 8 46.32 13.22 -62.15
N LEU A 9 46.28 11.99 -62.67
CA LEU A 9 45.81 10.81 -62.06
C LEU A 9 46.90 10.34 -61.07
N VAL A 10 46.56 10.21 -59.77
CA VAL A 10 47.33 9.42 -58.81
C VAL A 10 46.38 8.39 -58.20
N GLY A 11 46.60 7.12 -58.52
CA GLY A 11 45.90 5.99 -57.94
C GLY A 11 46.31 5.79 -56.50
N GLY A 12 45.33 5.89 -55.60
CA GLY A 12 45.48 5.51 -54.18
C GLY A 12 44.64 4.27 -53.91
N ALA A 13 45.28 3.14 -53.64
CA ALA A 13 44.63 1.93 -53.18
C ALA A 13 44.02 2.16 -51.81
N GLY A 14 42.71 2.27 -51.73
CA GLY A 14 41.98 2.32 -50.48
C GLY A 14 41.90 0.93 -49.85
N LEU A 15 42.62 0.72 -48.77
CA LEU A 15 42.39 -0.38 -47.85
C LEU A 15 41.01 -0.23 -47.16
N TRP A 16 40.04 -1.02 -47.55
CA TRP A 16 38.81 -1.21 -46.83
C TRP A 16 39.11 -2.02 -45.57
N VAL A 17 39.25 -1.37 -44.44
CA VAL A 17 39.20 -2.04 -43.13
C VAL A 17 37.73 -2.37 -42.88
N ALA A 18 37.37 -3.62 -43.13
CA ALA A 18 36.08 -4.17 -42.69
C ALA A 18 36.09 -4.22 -41.14
N ALA A 19 35.38 -3.27 -40.50
CA ALA A 19 35.04 -3.36 -39.11
C ALA A 19 34.21 -4.65 -38.90
N PRO A 20 34.55 -5.50 -37.96
CA PRO A 20 33.71 -6.66 -37.67
C PRO A 20 32.38 -6.14 -37.17
N ALA A 21 31.30 -6.31 -37.94
CA ALA A 21 29.95 -6.24 -37.44
C ALA A 21 29.83 -7.30 -36.37
N ILE A 22 29.87 -6.89 -35.09
CA ILE A 22 29.48 -7.73 -33.99
C ILE A 22 27.97 -7.94 -34.17
N LEU A 23 27.60 -9.00 -34.89
CA LEU A 23 26.30 -9.60 -34.78
C LEU A 23 26.16 -10.02 -33.31
N ARG A 24 25.53 -9.16 -32.47
CA ARG A 24 24.92 -9.62 -31.25
C ARG A 24 23.90 -10.67 -31.67
N ALA A 25 24.24 -11.94 -31.53
CA ALA A 25 23.28 -13.01 -31.51
C ALA A 25 22.30 -12.63 -30.39
N GLN A 26 21.11 -12.13 -30.74
CA GLN A 26 19.97 -12.15 -29.85
C GLN A 26 19.75 -13.64 -29.58
N SER A 27 20.24 -14.13 -28.46
CA SER A 27 19.77 -15.39 -27.90
C SER A 27 18.26 -15.19 -27.79
N SER A 28 17.48 -15.96 -28.53
CA SER A 28 16.03 -15.99 -28.38
C SER A 28 15.78 -16.46 -26.95
N SER A 29 15.50 -15.54 -26.03
CA SER A 29 15.10 -15.90 -24.69
C SER A 29 13.87 -16.78 -24.79
N LYS A 30 13.85 -17.88 -24.06
CA LYS A 30 12.70 -18.79 -24.01
C LYS A 30 11.47 -17.98 -23.65
N VAL A 31 10.39 -18.16 -24.39
CA VAL A 31 9.08 -17.57 -24.08
C VAL A 31 8.29 -18.56 -23.23
N ASN A 32 7.91 -18.11 -22.05
CA ASN A 32 7.03 -18.83 -21.15
C ASN A 32 5.57 -18.52 -21.50
N VAL A 33 4.70 -19.51 -21.43
CA VAL A 33 3.24 -19.38 -21.63
C VAL A 33 2.56 -20.10 -20.48
N SER A 34 1.71 -19.40 -19.72
CA SER A 34 1.03 -19.98 -18.57
C SER A 34 -0.30 -19.27 -18.28
N HIS A 35 -1.12 -19.89 -17.44
CA HIS A 35 -2.34 -19.32 -16.87
C HIS A 35 -2.06 -18.43 -15.64
N GLY A 36 -0.86 -18.53 -15.09
CA GLY A 36 -0.41 -17.76 -13.92
C GLY A 36 1.07 -17.41 -14.01
N MET A 37 1.47 -16.39 -13.28
CA MET A 37 2.84 -15.90 -13.22
C MET A 37 3.21 -15.54 -11.79
N ALA A 38 4.31 -16.10 -11.28
CA ALA A 38 4.88 -15.73 -10.00
C ALA A 38 6.08 -14.78 -10.19
N MET A 39 6.26 -13.85 -9.25
CA MET A 39 7.47 -13.01 -9.19
C MET A 39 8.70 -13.86 -8.93
N HIS A 40 8.57 -14.84 -8.03
CA HIS A 40 9.62 -15.77 -7.62
C HIS A 40 9.04 -17.19 -7.57
N GLY A 41 9.75 -18.17 -8.13
CA GLY A 41 9.30 -19.56 -8.16
C GLY A 41 8.16 -19.82 -9.13
N GLU A 42 7.37 -20.84 -8.84
CA GLU A 42 6.24 -21.28 -9.67
C GLU A 42 4.90 -20.93 -8.99
N PRO A 43 3.84 -20.67 -9.77
CA PRO A 43 2.48 -20.52 -9.23
C PRO A 43 2.02 -21.77 -8.48
N LYS A 44 1.38 -21.59 -7.33
CA LYS A 44 0.87 -22.66 -6.47
C LYS A 44 -0.24 -23.48 -7.12
N TYR A 45 -1.13 -22.82 -7.88
CA TYR A 45 -2.32 -23.44 -8.45
C TYR A 45 -2.09 -23.87 -9.89
N PRO A 46 -2.22 -25.16 -10.24
CA PRO A 46 -2.13 -25.65 -11.61
C PRO A 46 -3.39 -25.27 -12.42
N THR A 47 -3.32 -25.39 -13.77
CA THR A 47 -4.40 -24.97 -14.71
C THR A 47 -5.76 -25.63 -14.49
N ASP A 48 -5.76 -26.87 -13.99
CA ASP A 48 -6.95 -27.69 -13.69
C ASP A 48 -7.30 -27.71 -12.20
N THR A 49 -6.83 -26.72 -11.48
CA THR A 49 -6.83 -26.71 -10.03
C THR A 49 -8.20 -26.79 -9.42
N ALA A 50 -8.23 -27.57 -8.37
CA ALA A 50 -9.23 -27.54 -7.34
C ALA A 50 -9.28 -26.17 -6.64
N ILE A 51 -10.40 -25.89 -6.05
CA ILE A 51 -10.74 -24.68 -5.31
C ILE A 51 -9.73 -24.42 -4.18
N PRO A 52 -9.31 -23.16 -3.97
CA PRO A 52 -8.44 -22.80 -2.86
C PRO A 52 -9.01 -23.22 -1.50
N ASP A 53 -8.17 -23.66 -0.58
CA ASP A 53 -8.59 -24.20 0.72
C ASP A 53 -9.12 -23.14 1.71
N TYR A 54 -9.03 -21.87 1.37
CA TYR A 54 -9.60 -20.73 2.11
C TYR A 54 -11.00 -20.28 1.59
N VAL A 55 -11.65 -21.09 0.71
CA VAL A 55 -13.02 -20.86 0.27
C VAL A 55 -13.89 -22.10 0.54
N ASN A 56 -15.19 -21.89 0.68
CA ASN A 56 -16.17 -22.96 0.65
C ASN A 56 -16.85 -22.95 -0.71
N PRO A 57 -16.62 -23.95 -1.60
CA PRO A 57 -17.23 -23.99 -2.92
C PRO A 57 -18.75 -24.05 -2.90
N ASP A 58 -19.32 -24.64 -1.84
CA ASP A 58 -20.75 -24.83 -1.64
C ASP A 58 -21.38 -23.70 -0.81
N ALA A 59 -20.66 -22.58 -0.61
CA ALA A 59 -21.18 -21.42 0.11
C ALA A 59 -22.46 -20.91 -0.57
N PRO A 60 -23.59 -20.83 0.17
CA PRO A 60 -24.84 -20.37 -0.41
C PRO A 60 -24.73 -18.92 -0.88
N LYS A 61 -25.34 -18.65 -2.04
CA LYS A 61 -25.45 -17.30 -2.58
C LYS A 61 -26.74 -16.65 -2.09
N GLY A 62 -26.63 -15.41 -1.60
CA GLY A 62 -27.79 -14.65 -1.15
C GLY A 62 -27.53 -13.87 0.14
N GLY A 63 -28.58 -13.25 0.63
CA GLY A 63 -28.52 -12.41 1.83
C GLY A 63 -27.76 -11.11 1.64
N ASN A 64 -27.76 -10.32 2.68
CA ASN A 64 -27.24 -8.95 2.65
C ASN A 64 -26.15 -8.77 3.69
N VAL A 65 -25.16 -7.91 3.40
CA VAL A 65 -24.17 -7.46 4.37
C VAL A 65 -24.08 -5.94 4.37
N LYS A 66 -24.00 -5.36 5.57
CA LYS A 66 -23.86 -3.91 5.78
C LYS A 66 -22.56 -3.60 6.53
N PHE A 67 -21.83 -2.64 6.02
CA PHE A 67 -20.62 -2.10 6.62
C PHE A 67 -20.81 -0.64 7.01
N GLY A 68 -20.30 -0.25 8.18
CA GLY A 68 -20.16 1.14 8.53
C GLY A 68 -18.79 1.66 8.12
N THR A 69 -18.76 2.85 7.55
CA THR A 69 -17.51 3.53 7.17
C THR A 69 -17.50 4.98 7.68
N GLN A 70 -16.34 5.49 8.02
CA GLN A 70 -16.18 6.88 8.45
C GLN A 70 -16.07 7.80 7.24
N GLY A 71 -16.56 9.01 7.35
CA GLY A 71 -16.41 10.08 6.37
C GLY A 71 -17.60 10.21 5.43
N THR A 72 -17.35 10.46 4.16
CA THR A 72 -18.34 10.73 3.12
C THR A 72 -17.77 10.40 1.76
N PHE A 73 -18.56 10.50 0.70
CA PHE A 73 -18.10 10.41 -0.69
C PHE A 73 -18.86 11.39 -1.58
N ASP A 74 -18.22 11.82 -2.65
CA ASP A 74 -18.77 12.71 -3.67
C ASP A 74 -18.44 12.24 -5.09
N SER A 75 -17.87 11.03 -5.22
CA SER A 75 -17.45 10.48 -6.51
C SER A 75 -17.73 8.97 -6.60
N LEU A 76 -18.12 8.52 -7.79
CA LEU A 76 -18.13 7.12 -8.21
C LEU A 76 -16.95 6.78 -9.15
N HIS A 77 -16.00 7.71 -9.29
CA HIS A 77 -14.83 7.59 -10.15
C HIS A 77 -13.54 7.48 -9.32
N PRO A 78 -12.97 6.26 -9.12
CA PRO A 78 -11.86 6.07 -8.19
C PRO A 78 -10.47 6.30 -8.78
N PHE A 79 -10.37 6.61 -10.08
CA PHE A 79 -9.09 6.59 -10.81
C PHE A 79 -8.42 7.97 -10.94
N ILE A 80 -9.02 9.01 -10.41
CA ILE A 80 -8.49 10.38 -10.42
C ILE A 80 -8.22 10.88 -9.01
N ILE A 81 -7.40 11.92 -8.89
CA ILE A 81 -7.07 12.51 -7.57
C ILE A 81 -8.21 13.36 -7.00
N LYS A 82 -9.11 13.87 -7.86
CA LYS A 82 -10.20 14.76 -7.45
C LYS A 82 -11.38 13.99 -6.88
N GLY A 83 -12.00 14.53 -5.82
CA GLY A 83 -13.14 13.94 -5.16
C GLY A 83 -12.78 12.83 -4.17
N VAL A 84 -13.79 12.36 -3.45
CA VAL A 84 -13.68 11.25 -2.50
C VAL A 84 -14.51 10.09 -3.07
N PRO A 85 -13.87 9.02 -3.56
CA PRO A 85 -14.59 7.91 -4.18
C PRO A 85 -15.37 7.10 -3.13
N ALA A 86 -16.54 6.59 -3.54
CA ALA A 86 -17.33 5.70 -2.71
C ALA A 86 -16.57 4.41 -2.40
N THR A 87 -16.70 3.93 -1.16
CA THR A 87 -16.10 2.66 -0.72
C THR A 87 -16.60 1.50 -1.59
N GLY A 88 -15.68 0.66 -2.05
CA GLY A 88 -15.98 -0.52 -2.86
C GLY A 88 -16.12 -0.27 -4.36
N VAL A 89 -16.19 0.99 -4.82
CA VAL A 89 -16.41 1.29 -6.25
C VAL A 89 -15.29 0.76 -7.16
N GLY A 90 -14.04 0.69 -6.67
CA GLY A 90 -12.92 0.12 -7.43
C GLY A 90 -13.09 -1.35 -7.82
N GLY A 91 -13.88 -2.12 -7.06
CA GLY A 91 -14.17 -3.52 -7.33
C GLY A 91 -15.20 -3.77 -8.46
N MET A 92 -15.64 -2.72 -9.15
CA MET A 92 -16.54 -2.86 -10.29
C MET A 92 -15.85 -3.31 -11.59
N TRP A 93 -14.53 -3.20 -11.66
CA TRP A 93 -13.75 -3.51 -12.86
C TRP A 93 -12.74 -4.60 -12.58
N GLU A 94 -12.68 -5.57 -13.49
CA GLU A 94 -11.67 -6.61 -13.44
C GLU A 94 -10.34 -6.11 -14.02
N SER A 95 -9.26 -6.73 -13.53
CA SER A 95 -7.93 -6.57 -14.09
C SER A 95 -7.61 -7.70 -15.06
N LEU A 96 -6.49 -7.59 -15.80
CA LEU A 96 -6.03 -8.67 -16.67
C LEU A 96 -5.80 -9.96 -15.89
N CYS A 97 -5.26 -9.86 -14.68
CA CYS A 97 -5.05 -10.99 -13.79
C CYS A 97 -5.59 -10.71 -12.38
N TRP A 98 -5.83 -11.78 -11.65
CA TRP A 98 -6.23 -11.80 -10.26
C TRP A 98 -5.05 -12.15 -9.36
N HIS A 99 -4.84 -11.40 -8.29
CA HIS A 99 -3.88 -11.69 -7.24
C HIS A 99 -4.43 -12.75 -6.28
N ALA A 100 -3.70 -13.85 -6.11
CA ALA A 100 -4.07 -14.88 -5.15
C ALA A 100 -3.80 -14.41 -3.71
N PRO A 101 -4.82 -14.33 -2.83
CA PRO A 101 -4.64 -13.78 -1.48
C PRO A 101 -3.91 -14.71 -0.51
N ASP A 102 -3.50 -15.89 -0.95
CA ASP A 102 -2.67 -16.84 -0.20
C ASP A 102 -1.26 -17.03 -0.79
N GLU A 103 -0.93 -16.25 -1.83
CA GLU A 103 0.39 -16.18 -2.44
C GLU A 103 0.87 -14.72 -2.48
N ALA A 104 2.10 -14.48 -2.06
CA ALA A 104 2.58 -13.12 -1.84
C ALA A 104 2.76 -12.30 -3.14
N PHE A 105 3.08 -12.97 -4.25
CA PHE A 105 3.48 -12.32 -5.51
C PHE A 105 3.17 -13.16 -6.74
N THR A 106 1.99 -13.78 -6.74
CA THR A 106 1.51 -14.61 -7.85
C THR A 106 0.20 -14.06 -8.37
N VAL A 107 0.07 -14.02 -9.68
CA VAL A 107 -1.14 -13.63 -10.39
C VAL A 107 -1.62 -14.75 -11.29
N TYR A 108 -2.94 -14.83 -11.47
CA TYR A 108 -3.58 -15.77 -12.36
C TYR A 108 -4.50 -15.03 -13.31
N GLY A 109 -4.57 -15.49 -14.55
CA GLY A 109 -5.39 -14.84 -15.56
C GLY A 109 -6.86 -14.71 -15.18
N MET A 110 -7.35 -13.47 -15.05
CA MET A 110 -8.76 -13.12 -14.86
C MET A 110 -9.39 -12.78 -16.21
N LEU A 111 -9.25 -11.55 -16.70
CA LEU A 111 -9.62 -11.19 -18.07
C LEU A 111 -8.72 -11.92 -19.08
N ALA A 112 -7.46 -12.14 -18.73
CA ALA A 112 -6.53 -12.93 -19.52
C ALA A 112 -6.81 -14.43 -19.39
N GLU A 113 -6.73 -15.15 -20.47
CA GLU A 113 -6.72 -16.61 -20.54
C GLU A 113 -5.30 -17.15 -20.39
N THR A 114 -4.34 -16.50 -21.07
CA THR A 114 -2.92 -16.83 -21.03
C THR A 114 -2.06 -15.59 -20.82
N ILE A 115 -0.92 -15.81 -20.16
CA ILE A 115 0.14 -14.84 -19.94
C ILE A 115 1.39 -15.38 -20.64
N GLU A 116 2.07 -14.54 -21.42
CA GLU A 116 3.28 -14.89 -22.15
C GLU A 116 4.39 -13.89 -21.79
N TRP A 117 5.59 -14.38 -21.49
CA TRP A 117 6.74 -13.53 -21.16
C TRP A 117 8.07 -14.23 -21.48
N PRO A 118 9.12 -13.50 -21.88
CA PRO A 118 10.47 -14.04 -22.00
C PRO A 118 11.16 -14.19 -20.63
N ASP A 119 12.19 -15.03 -20.52
CA ASP A 119 12.93 -15.23 -19.27
C ASP A 119 13.53 -13.92 -18.72
N ASP A 120 13.91 -12.99 -19.60
CA ASP A 120 14.43 -11.67 -19.24
C ASP A 120 13.34 -10.65 -18.88
N ARG A 121 12.05 -11.02 -19.01
CA ARG A 121 10.90 -10.17 -18.71
C ARG A 121 10.88 -8.81 -19.41
N ALA A 122 11.48 -8.70 -20.60
CA ALA A 122 11.50 -7.47 -21.38
C ALA A 122 10.11 -7.05 -21.91
N TRP A 123 9.17 -7.96 -21.94
CA TRP A 123 7.78 -7.74 -22.31
C TRP A 123 6.85 -8.76 -21.64
N VAL A 124 5.55 -8.48 -21.66
CA VAL A 124 4.49 -9.43 -21.31
C VAL A 124 3.33 -9.31 -22.29
N ALA A 125 2.74 -10.43 -22.66
CA ALA A 125 1.52 -10.42 -23.48
C ALA A 125 0.40 -11.18 -22.78
N PHE A 126 -0.83 -10.69 -22.96
CA PHE A 126 -2.04 -11.27 -22.40
C PHE A 126 -3.01 -11.59 -23.53
N THR A 127 -3.53 -12.82 -23.55
CA THR A 127 -4.62 -13.21 -24.45
C THR A 127 -5.93 -13.15 -23.67
N LEU A 128 -6.86 -12.29 -24.07
CA LEU A 128 -8.14 -12.12 -23.39
C LEU A 128 -9.05 -13.33 -23.56
N ARG A 129 -9.83 -13.65 -22.51
CA ARG A 129 -10.87 -14.69 -22.56
C ARG A 129 -11.98 -14.29 -23.53
N PRO A 130 -12.45 -15.18 -24.40
CA PRO A 130 -13.53 -14.86 -25.35
C PRO A 130 -14.87 -14.58 -24.66
N GLN A 131 -15.07 -15.10 -23.45
CA GLN A 131 -16.30 -14.91 -22.65
C GLN A 131 -16.29 -13.64 -21.80
N ALA A 132 -15.18 -12.89 -21.72
CA ALA A 132 -15.10 -11.68 -20.92
C ALA A 132 -16.05 -10.60 -21.44
N LYS A 133 -16.94 -10.10 -20.55
CA LYS A 133 -18.04 -9.19 -20.92
C LYS A 133 -18.22 -8.09 -19.88
N TRP A 134 -18.66 -6.95 -20.35
CA TRP A 134 -19.23 -5.89 -19.53
C TRP A 134 -20.61 -6.29 -18.99
N HIS A 135 -21.11 -5.53 -18.00
CA HIS A 135 -22.45 -5.78 -17.41
C HIS A 135 -23.63 -5.62 -18.38
N ASP A 136 -23.42 -4.95 -19.50
CA ASP A 136 -24.41 -4.82 -20.58
C ASP A 136 -24.36 -5.99 -21.60
N GLY A 137 -23.46 -6.94 -21.38
CA GLY A 137 -23.24 -8.10 -22.25
C GLY A 137 -22.28 -7.85 -23.42
N SER A 138 -21.82 -6.63 -23.64
CA SER A 138 -20.83 -6.35 -24.69
C SER A 138 -19.46 -6.94 -24.34
N PRO A 139 -18.68 -7.40 -25.33
CA PRO A 139 -17.38 -8.02 -25.09
C PRO A 139 -16.35 -6.99 -24.60
N ILE A 140 -15.44 -7.44 -23.72
CA ILE A 140 -14.24 -6.72 -23.34
C ILE A 140 -13.19 -6.96 -24.43
N THR A 141 -12.60 -5.89 -24.95
CA THR A 141 -11.71 -5.94 -26.11
C THR A 141 -10.28 -5.50 -25.80
N VAL A 142 -9.35 -5.78 -26.71
CA VAL A 142 -7.97 -5.27 -26.60
C VAL A 142 -7.96 -3.74 -26.65
N GLU A 143 -8.87 -3.13 -27.37
CA GLU A 143 -9.04 -1.68 -27.45
C GLU A 143 -9.37 -1.07 -26.08
N ASP A 144 -10.19 -1.75 -25.27
CA ASP A 144 -10.46 -1.33 -23.89
C ASP A 144 -9.19 -1.39 -23.03
N VAL A 145 -8.36 -2.42 -23.16
CA VAL A 145 -7.09 -2.55 -22.45
C VAL A 145 -6.11 -1.45 -22.83
N LEU A 146 -5.93 -1.19 -24.14
CA LEU A 146 -5.04 -0.14 -24.65
C LEU A 146 -5.49 1.24 -24.19
N TRP A 147 -6.79 1.51 -24.29
CA TRP A 147 -7.36 2.77 -23.84
C TRP A 147 -7.19 2.97 -22.32
N SER A 148 -7.41 1.91 -21.54
CA SER A 148 -7.25 1.95 -20.07
C SER A 148 -5.81 2.27 -19.69
N PHE A 149 -4.84 1.59 -20.30
CA PHE A 149 -3.43 1.83 -20.05
C PHE A 149 -3.04 3.28 -20.32
N GLU A 150 -3.35 3.78 -21.52
CA GLU A 150 -3.00 5.14 -21.90
C GLU A 150 -3.70 6.18 -21.02
N THR A 151 -5.00 5.99 -20.77
CA THR A 151 -5.79 6.93 -19.96
C THR A 151 -5.34 6.96 -18.50
N LEU A 152 -5.12 5.80 -17.87
CA LEU A 152 -4.64 5.75 -16.50
C LEU A 152 -3.25 6.36 -16.36
N LYS A 153 -2.34 6.05 -17.29
CA LYS A 153 -0.97 6.55 -17.27
C LYS A 153 -0.89 8.08 -17.46
N THR A 154 -1.76 8.66 -18.29
CA THR A 154 -1.67 10.08 -18.67
C THR A 154 -2.67 11.00 -17.97
N ARG A 155 -3.83 10.47 -17.56
CA ARG A 155 -4.97 11.23 -17.02
C ARG A 155 -5.46 10.69 -15.68
N GLY A 156 -4.96 9.54 -15.25
CA GLY A 156 -5.25 8.96 -13.93
C GLY A 156 -4.56 9.70 -12.80
N SER A 157 -4.79 9.25 -11.57
CA SER A 157 -4.06 9.77 -10.41
C SER A 157 -2.54 9.55 -10.58
N PRO A 158 -1.67 10.42 -10.02
CA PRO A 158 -0.21 10.41 -10.25
C PRO A 158 0.47 9.06 -10.00
N GLN A 159 -0.09 8.24 -9.10
CA GLN A 159 0.42 6.89 -8.84
C GLN A 159 0.46 6.01 -10.10
N TYR A 160 -0.51 6.15 -11.03
CA TYR A 160 -0.50 5.36 -12.27
C TYR A 160 0.62 5.78 -13.20
N ALA A 161 0.91 7.07 -13.29
CA ALA A 161 2.03 7.57 -14.09
C ALA A 161 3.37 7.01 -13.58
N THR A 162 3.56 6.94 -12.25
CA THR A 162 4.76 6.36 -11.65
C THR A 162 4.80 4.85 -11.84
N MET A 163 3.69 4.15 -11.54
CA MET A 163 3.58 2.70 -11.63
C MET A 163 3.84 2.18 -13.05
N PHE A 164 3.30 2.88 -14.05
CA PHE A 164 3.44 2.51 -15.48
C PHE A 164 4.60 3.23 -16.18
N GLY A 165 5.45 3.96 -15.45
CA GLY A 165 6.51 4.79 -16.02
C GLY A 165 7.49 4.05 -16.93
N ASP A 166 7.83 2.81 -16.56
CA ASP A 166 8.74 1.96 -17.32
C ASP A 166 8.03 1.03 -18.34
N ILE A 167 6.70 1.09 -18.44
CA ILE A 167 5.95 0.47 -19.54
C ILE A 167 5.98 1.45 -20.71
N MET A 168 6.75 1.12 -21.74
CA MET A 168 6.97 2.01 -22.88
C MET A 168 5.79 2.03 -23.84
N LYS A 169 5.21 0.87 -24.11
CA LYS A 169 4.18 0.69 -25.12
C LYS A 169 3.26 -0.47 -24.77
N ALA A 170 1.98 -0.29 -25.08
CA ALA A 170 1.00 -1.37 -25.17
C ALA A 170 0.50 -1.44 -26.61
N GLU A 171 0.42 -2.63 -27.21
CA GLU A 171 0.00 -2.81 -28.59
C GLU A 171 -0.81 -4.09 -28.81
N LYS A 172 -1.72 -4.01 -29.77
CA LYS A 172 -2.50 -5.16 -30.22
C LYS A 172 -1.65 -6.04 -31.13
N THR A 173 -1.44 -7.30 -30.76
CA THR A 173 -0.66 -8.26 -31.53
C THR A 173 -1.50 -9.43 -32.05
N GLY A 174 -2.80 -9.45 -31.73
CA GLY A 174 -3.78 -10.40 -32.21
C GLY A 174 -5.20 -9.91 -31.89
N GLU A 175 -6.22 -10.62 -32.36
CA GLU A 175 -7.62 -10.22 -32.16
C GLU A 175 -7.96 -10.05 -30.66
N ARG A 176 -7.45 -10.93 -29.81
CA ARG A 176 -7.64 -10.93 -28.36
C ARG A 176 -6.32 -10.77 -27.58
N LYS A 177 -5.21 -10.38 -28.25
CA LYS A 177 -3.89 -10.36 -27.65
C LYS A 177 -3.31 -8.96 -27.59
N VAL A 178 -2.91 -8.54 -26.39
CA VAL A 178 -2.21 -7.29 -26.09
C VAL A 178 -0.82 -7.60 -25.58
N LEU A 179 0.18 -6.80 -26.03
CA LEU A 179 1.56 -6.91 -25.60
C LEU A 179 2.01 -5.58 -24.97
N PHE A 180 2.65 -5.68 -23.81
CA PHE A 180 3.28 -4.56 -23.10
C PHE A 180 4.80 -4.69 -23.20
N SER A 181 5.48 -3.67 -23.74
CA SER A 181 6.94 -3.60 -23.83
C SER A 181 7.50 -2.69 -22.75
N PHE A 182 8.64 -3.08 -22.17
CA PHE A 182 9.23 -2.40 -21.02
C PHE A 182 10.52 -1.66 -21.38
N ARG A 183 10.88 -0.66 -20.57
CA ARG A 183 12.14 0.06 -20.68
C ARG A 183 13.27 -0.76 -20.06
N GLY A 184 13.96 -1.50 -20.90
CA GLY A 184 15.00 -2.44 -20.43
C GLY A 184 14.39 -3.65 -19.68
N ASN A 185 15.24 -4.41 -19.03
CA ASN A 185 14.87 -5.62 -18.27
C ASN A 185 15.25 -5.52 -16.78
N VAL A 186 15.42 -4.31 -16.27
CA VAL A 186 15.90 -4.09 -14.90
C VAL A 186 14.77 -4.34 -13.90
N ASN A 187 13.57 -3.82 -14.18
CA ASN A 187 12.42 -3.98 -13.30
C ASN A 187 11.63 -5.26 -13.65
N ARG A 188 11.89 -6.32 -12.92
CA ARG A 188 11.26 -7.64 -13.13
C ARG A 188 9.80 -7.72 -12.70
N GLU A 189 9.29 -6.72 -11.99
CA GLU A 189 7.90 -6.65 -11.50
C GLU A 189 6.92 -6.13 -12.57
N LEU A 190 7.40 -5.49 -13.63
CA LEU A 190 6.56 -4.84 -14.65
C LEU A 190 5.49 -5.75 -15.27
N PRO A 191 5.73 -7.05 -15.51
CA PRO A 191 4.67 -7.97 -15.96
C PRO A 191 3.51 -8.07 -14.98
N LEU A 192 3.80 -8.14 -13.67
CA LEU A 192 2.78 -8.22 -12.61
C LEU A 192 2.05 -6.89 -12.46
N ILE A 193 2.78 -5.77 -12.55
CA ILE A 193 2.21 -4.41 -12.54
C ILE A 193 1.22 -4.24 -13.71
N ALA A 194 1.62 -4.62 -14.93
CA ALA A 194 0.75 -4.56 -16.09
C ALA A 194 -0.51 -5.45 -15.92
N SER A 195 -0.33 -6.63 -15.32
CA SER A 195 -1.40 -7.59 -15.09
C SER A 195 -2.48 -7.11 -14.10
N GLY A 196 -2.09 -6.29 -13.11
CA GLY A 196 -2.99 -5.72 -12.08
C GLY A 196 -3.76 -4.48 -12.53
N MET A 197 -3.53 -3.99 -13.74
CA MET A 197 -4.21 -2.82 -14.27
C MET A 197 -5.72 -3.06 -14.42
N PRO A 198 -6.60 -2.20 -13.85
CA PRO A 198 -8.03 -2.29 -14.09
C PRO A 198 -8.35 -1.96 -15.55
N VAL A 199 -9.19 -2.79 -16.18
CA VAL A 199 -9.65 -2.56 -17.54
C VAL A 199 -10.98 -1.81 -17.51
N LEU A 200 -11.05 -0.70 -18.23
CA LEU A 200 -12.16 0.25 -18.22
C LEU A 200 -12.90 0.26 -19.57
N PRO A 201 -14.22 0.52 -19.58
CA PRO A 201 -15.01 0.48 -20.80
C PRO A 201 -14.79 1.71 -21.68
N SER A 202 -13.90 1.61 -22.66
CA SER A 202 -13.49 2.72 -23.55
C SER A 202 -14.68 3.38 -24.25
N LYS A 203 -15.65 2.59 -24.70
CA LYS A 203 -16.86 3.09 -25.37
C LYS A 203 -17.78 3.87 -24.43
N TRP A 204 -17.89 3.45 -23.18
CA TRP A 204 -18.68 4.18 -22.16
C TRP A 204 -18.05 5.55 -21.86
N TRP A 205 -16.71 5.62 -21.83
CA TRP A 205 -15.98 6.86 -21.62
C TRP A 205 -15.92 7.78 -22.83
N ALA A 206 -16.31 7.29 -24.03
CA ALA A 206 -16.33 8.11 -25.23
C ALA A 206 -17.24 9.33 -25.04
N GLY A 207 -16.67 10.54 -25.21
CA GLY A 207 -17.39 11.79 -25.03
C GLY A 207 -17.53 12.26 -23.57
N ARG A 208 -17.02 11.49 -22.59
CA ARG A 208 -16.97 11.87 -21.17
C ARG A 208 -15.58 12.36 -20.77
N ASP A 209 -15.53 13.34 -19.88
CA ASP A 209 -14.27 13.84 -19.35
C ASP A 209 -13.78 12.95 -18.20
N PHE A 210 -12.70 12.20 -18.44
CA PHE A 210 -12.11 11.29 -17.46
C PHE A 210 -11.57 12.00 -16.21
N GLU A 211 -11.18 13.27 -16.29
CA GLU A 211 -10.58 14.02 -15.19
C GLU A 211 -11.61 14.73 -14.28
N LYS A 212 -12.90 14.51 -14.56
CA LYS A 212 -13.98 15.06 -13.73
C LYS A 212 -14.52 14.06 -12.72
N VAL A 213 -14.84 14.57 -11.54
CA VAL A 213 -15.67 13.86 -10.56
C VAL A 213 -17.01 13.50 -11.19
N SER A 214 -17.44 12.26 -11.01
CA SER A 214 -18.71 11.76 -11.54
C SER A 214 -19.48 10.99 -10.49
N LEU A 215 -20.79 11.20 -10.46
CA LEU A 215 -21.76 10.41 -9.72
C LEU A 215 -22.59 9.50 -10.65
N GLU A 216 -22.27 9.48 -11.95
CA GLU A 216 -22.84 8.55 -12.91
C GLU A 216 -22.19 7.17 -12.74
N PRO A 217 -22.97 6.10 -12.47
CA PRO A 217 -22.43 4.74 -12.40
C PRO A 217 -21.84 4.31 -13.74
N ALA A 218 -20.53 4.07 -13.76
CA ALA A 218 -19.88 3.59 -14.97
C ALA A 218 -20.16 2.10 -15.20
N LEU A 219 -20.11 1.68 -16.47
CA LEU A 219 -20.26 0.28 -16.87
C LEU A 219 -19.10 -0.54 -16.27
N GLY A 220 -19.42 -1.60 -15.55
CA GLY A 220 -18.47 -2.49 -14.87
C GLY A 220 -18.36 -3.86 -15.54
N SER A 221 -17.42 -4.67 -15.05
CA SER A 221 -17.17 -6.06 -15.48
C SER A 221 -17.08 -7.05 -14.30
N GLY A 222 -17.09 -6.53 -13.08
CA GLY A 222 -16.88 -7.29 -11.85
C GLY A 222 -18.11 -8.02 -11.33
N PRO A 223 -17.98 -8.73 -10.18
CA PRO A 223 -19.06 -9.55 -9.61
C PRO A 223 -20.23 -8.74 -9.05
N TYR A 224 -20.04 -7.45 -8.84
CA TYR A 224 -21.05 -6.53 -8.32
C TYR A 224 -21.21 -5.31 -9.22
N LYS A 225 -22.42 -4.74 -9.25
CA LYS A 225 -22.75 -3.45 -9.85
C LYS A 225 -23.43 -2.55 -8.84
N ILE A 226 -23.37 -1.24 -9.05
CA ILE A 226 -24.08 -0.27 -8.20
C ILE A 226 -25.60 -0.49 -8.37
N ASP A 227 -26.28 -0.66 -7.24
CA ASP A 227 -27.73 -0.82 -7.14
C ASP A 227 -28.41 0.50 -6.74
N SER A 228 -27.87 1.17 -5.71
CA SER A 228 -28.40 2.45 -5.25
C SER A 228 -27.31 3.32 -4.63
N VAL A 229 -27.48 4.63 -4.73
CA VAL A 229 -26.58 5.66 -4.19
C VAL A 229 -27.39 6.73 -3.48
N ASP A 230 -27.07 6.99 -2.23
CA ASP A 230 -27.43 8.21 -1.49
C ASP A 230 -26.12 8.95 -1.21
N VAL A 231 -25.85 10.00 -2.00
CA VAL A 231 -24.55 10.66 -2.05
C VAL A 231 -24.09 11.13 -0.68
N GLY A 232 -22.90 10.70 -0.30
CA GLY A 232 -22.30 11.04 0.99
C GLY A 232 -22.85 10.27 2.18
N ARG A 233 -23.91 9.46 2.01
CA ARG A 233 -24.58 8.72 3.09
C ARG A 233 -24.51 7.22 2.93
N SER A 234 -24.81 6.69 1.73
CA SER A 234 -24.74 5.26 1.51
C SER A 234 -24.58 4.87 0.06
N ILE A 235 -23.97 3.70 -0.16
CA ILE A 235 -23.93 3.05 -1.46
C ILE A 235 -24.22 1.57 -1.29
N THR A 236 -25.02 1.01 -2.20
CA THR A 236 -25.36 -0.42 -2.24
C THR A 236 -24.90 -1.01 -3.55
N TYR A 237 -24.24 -2.13 -3.47
CA TYR A 237 -23.85 -2.96 -4.61
C TYR A 237 -24.70 -4.23 -4.63
N ARG A 238 -25.14 -4.64 -5.83
CA ARG A 238 -25.88 -5.87 -6.06
C ARG A 238 -25.03 -6.84 -6.87
N ARG A 239 -25.04 -8.11 -6.49
CA ARG A 239 -24.35 -9.17 -7.19
C ARG A 239 -24.94 -9.36 -8.59
N VAL A 240 -24.08 -9.54 -9.58
CA VAL A 240 -24.42 -9.85 -10.95
C VAL A 240 -24.60 -11.37 -11.07
N ALA A 241 -25.85 -11.83 -11.18
CA ALA A 241 -26.17 -13.25 -11.12
C ALA A 241 -25.56 -14.07 -12.29
N ASP A 242 -25.48 -13.44 -13.45
CA ASP A 242 -24.92 -14.01 -14.70
C ASP A 242 -23.51 -13.50 -15.01
N TRP A 243 -22.80 -13.06 -13.97
CA TRP A 243 -21.41 -12.59 -14.13
C TRP A 243 -20.56 -13.60 -14.90
N TRP A 244 -19.89 -13.11 -15.93
CA TRP A 244 -19.15 -13.93 -16.89
C TRP A 244 -18.06 -14.81 -16.27
N ALA A 245 -17.44 -14.36 -15.16
CA ALA A 245 -16.32 -15.03 -14.50
C ALA A 245 -16.74 -15.90 -13.29
N LYS A 246 -18.02 -16.04 -12.99
CA LYS A 246 -18.53 -16.73 -11.79
C LYS A 246 -18.06 -18.19 -11.66
N ASP A 247 -17.85 -18.88 -12.78
CA ASP A 247 -17.47 -20.29 -12.83
C ASP A 247 -15.95 -20.51 -12.94
N LEU A 248 -15.15 -19.44 -13.04
CA LEU A 248 -13.70 -19.57 -12.98
C LEU A 248 -13.30 -20.13 -11.61
N TRP A 249 -12.31 -21.01 -11.60
CA TRP A 249 -11.88 -21.72 -10.40
C TRP A 249 -11.59 -20.78 -9.20
N MET A 250 -10.95 -19.62 -9.42
CA MET A 250 -10.64 -18.64 -8.40
C MET A 250 -11.87 -17.92 -7.82
N ASN A 251 -13.02 -17.98 -8.49
CA ASN A 251 -14.25 -17.27 -8.09
C ASN A 251 -15.29 -18.18 -7.44
N ARG A 252 -15.12 -19.50 -7.52
CA ARG A 252 -16.01 -20.45 -6.84
C ARG A 252 -15.95 -20.25 -5.34
N GLY A 253 -17.12 -20.23 -4.67
CA GLY A 253 -17.21 -19.99 -3.23
C GLY A 253 -16.96 -18.56 -2.78
N ARG A 254 -16.85 -17.60 -3.72
CA ARG A 254 -16.65 -16.17 -3.43
C ARG A 254 -17.84 -15.33 -3.90
N HIS A 255 -17.91 -14.07 -3.47
CA HIS A 255 -18.98 -13.12 -3.86
C HIS A 255 -20.37 -13.66 -3.54
N ASN A 256 -20.55 -14.12 -2.27
CA ASN A 256 -21.74 -14.87 -1.90
C ASN A 256 -22.94 -13.98 -1.55
N PHE A 257 -22.72 -12.75 -1.08
CA PHE A 257 -23.81 -11.84 -0.70
C PHE A 257 -24.59 -11.34 -1.93
N GLU A 258 -25.92 -11.26 -1.79
CA GLU A 258 -26.78 -10.67 -2.83
C GLU A 258 -26.57 -9.15 -2.89
N THR A 259 -26.50 -8.50 -1.72
CA THR A 259 -26.17 -7.08 -1.65
C THR A 259 -25.08 -6.80 -0.62
N THR A 260 -24.23 -5.85 -0.97
CA THR A 260 -23.23 -5.27 -0.06
C THR A 260 -23.50 -3.78 0.05
N ARG A 261 -23.73 -3.29 1.26
CA ARG A 261 -24.04 -1.89 1.53
C ARG A 261 -22.99 -1.27 2.43
N TYR A 262 -22.60 -0.03 2.12
CA TYR A 262 -21.76 0.82 2.97
C TYR A 262 -22.57 2.03 3.41
N ASP A 263 -22.73 2.21 4.74
CA ASP A 263 -23.34 3.36 5.37
C ASP A 263 -22.25 4.27 5.96
N TYR A 264 -22.33 5.57 5.66
CA TYR A 264 -21.32 6.55 6.04
C TYR A 264 -21.73 7.30 7.30
N TYR A 265 -20.78 7.43 8.20
CA TYR A 265 -20.94 8.09 9.48
C TYR A 265 -19.83 9.12 9.68
N ARG A 266 -20.12 10.16 10.44
CA ARG A 266 -19.20 11.27 10.63
C ARG A 266 -17.86 10.85 11.24
N ASP A 267 -17.89 9.96 12.23
CA ASP A 267 -16.69 9.50 12.94
C ASP A 267 -16.80 8.04 13.39
N ASN A 268 -15.66 7.44 13.75
CA ASN A 268 -15.56 6.04 14.13
C ASN A 268 -16.32 5.68 15.42
N SER A 269 -16.60 6.62 16.30
CA SER A 269 -17.39 6.35 17.50
C SER A 269 -18.85 6.12 17.14
N ILE A 270 -19.39 6.88 16.19
CA ILE A 270 -20.73 6.68 15.66
C ILE A 270 -20.83 5.37 14.87
N VAL A 271 -19.81 5.04 14.04
CA VAL A 271 -19.75 3.73 13.37
C VAL A 271 -19.81 2.58 14.39
N PHE A 272 -19.14 2.71 15.53
CA PHE A 272 -19.20 1.71 16.58
C PHE A 272 -20.59 1.62 17.23
N GLU A 273 -21.25 2.74 17.49
CA GLU A 273 -22.61 2.73 18.05
C GLU A 273 -23.62 2.13 17.07
N ALA A 274 -23.52 2.45 15.76
CA ALA A 274 -24.34 1.83 14.71
C ALA A 274 -24.13 0.31 14.63
N PHE A 275 -22.89 -0.15 14.77
CA PHE A 275 -22.60 -1.58 14.84
C PHE A 275 -23.24 -2.24 16.08
N LYS A 276 -23.15 -1.61 17.25
CA LYS A 276 -23.80 -2.09 18.47
C LYS A 276 -25.33 -2.18 18.34
N ALA A 277 -25.93 -1.21 17.66
CA ALA A 277 -27.37 -1.16 17.41
C ALA A 277 -27.84 -2.21 16.37
N GLY A 278 -26.91 -2.90 15.67
CA GLY A 278 -27.24 -3.83 14.60
C GLY A 278 -27.58 -3.17 13.26
N GLU A 279 -27.31 -1.86 13.13
CA GLU A 279 -27.48 -1.14 11.86
C GLU A 279 -26.47 -1.59 10.83
N THR A 280 -25.25 -2.01 11.27
CA THR A 280 -24.22 -2.60 10.44
C THR A 280 -23.83 -3.99 10.95
N ASP A 281 -23.39 -4.86 10.05
CA ASP A 281 -23.21 -6.27 10.33
C ASP A 281 -21.78 -6.65 10.73
N ILE A 282 -20.78 -6.03 10.10
CA ILE A 282 -19.36 -6.38 10.26
C ILE A 282 -18.57 -5.10 10.50
N ARG A 283 -17.64 -5.16 11.45
CA ARG A 283 -16.71 -4.09 11.76
C ARG A 283 -15.29 -4.63 11.88
N ARG A 284 -14.36 -4.01 11.17
CA ARG A 284 -12.92 -4.11 11.45
C ARG A 284 -12.58 -3.09 12.52
N GLU A 285 -11.98 -3.52 13.61
CA GLU A 285 -11.57 -2.64 14.70
C GLU A 285 -10.06 -2.38 14.63
N ASN A 286 -9.69 -1.12 14.54
CA ASN A 286 -8.28 -0.71 14.47
C ASN A 286 -7.73 -0.27 15.84
N SER A 287 -8.60 -0.15 16.85
CA SER A 287 -8.21 0.27 18.20
C SER A 287 -8.13 -0.92 19.14
N GLY A 288 -6.92 -1.28 19.56
CA GLY A 288 -6.70 -2.29 20.60
C GLY A 288 -7.38 -1.91 21.92
N ARG A 289 -7.42 -0.61 22.27
CA ARG A 289 -8.16 -0.12 23.43
C ARG A 289 -9.64 -0.45 23.34
N ASN A 290 -10.31 -0.09 22.24
CA ASN A 290 -11.72 -0.40 22.05
C ASN A 290 -11.94 -1.91 22.12
N TRP A 291 -11.07 -2.69 21.46
CA TRP A 291 -11.14 -4.15 21.46
C TRP A 291 -11.10 -4.75 22.87
N MET A 292 -10.21 -4.23 23.70
CA MET A 292 -10.02 -4.73 25.06
C MET A 292 -11.06 -4.23 26.06
N THR A 293 -11.68 -3.07 25.82
CA THR A 293 -12.62 -2.46 26.78
C THR A 293 -14.06 -2.46 26.26
N ARG A 294 -14.35 -1.75 25.18
CA ARG A 294 -15.72 -1.51 24.71
C ARG A 294 -16.43 -2.78 24.25
N TYR A 295 -15.71 -3.69 23.56
CA TYR A 295 -16.30 -4.96 23.13
C TYR A 295 -16.47 -5.96 24.27
N ALA A 296 -15.56 -6.00 25.23
CA ALA A 296 -15.60 -6.96 26.33
C ALA A 296 -16.87 -6.79 27.19
N ASP A 297 -17.39 -5.57 27.29
CA ASP A 297 -18.55 -5.24 28.12
C ASP A 297 -19.88 -5.29 27.38
N LEU A 298 -19.87 -5.50 26.05
CA LEU A 298 -21.10 -5.57 25.28
C LEU A 298 -21.93 -6.81 25.65
N PRO A 299 -23.21 -6.66 26.04
CA PRO A 299 -24.09 -7.81 26.27
C PRO A 299 -24.16 -8.75 25.06
N ALA A 300 -24.26 -8.21 23.85
CA ALA A 300 -24.31 -9.00 22.62
C ALA A 300 -23.03 -9.83 22.33
N VAL A 301 -21.88 -9.44 22.90
CA VAL A 301 -20.65 -10.26 22.85
C VAL A 301 -20.72 -11.36 23.92
N LYS A 302 -21.20 -11.02 25.12
CA LYS A 302 -21.29 -11.98 26.26
C LYS A 302 -22.29 -13.10 25.98
N ASP A 303 -23.37 -12.82 25.28
CA ASP A 303 -24.41 -13.79 24.91
C ASP A 303 -24.18 -14.46 23.54
N GLY A 304 -23.10 -14.11 22.84
CA GLY A 304 -22.71 -14.75 21.57
C GLY A 304 -23.43 -14.22 20.33
N ARG A 305 -24.26 -13.18 20.44
CA ARG A 305 -24.88 -12.52 19.27
C ARG A 305 -23.85 -11.77 18.41
N ILE A 306 -22.80 -11.23 19.02
CA ILE A 306 -21.64 -10.67 18.32
C ILE A 306 -20.43 -11.57 18.56
N VAL A 307 -19.79 -11.98 17.48
CA VAL A 307 -18.54 -12.73 17.49
C VAL A 307 -17.37 -11.78 17.42
N ARG A 308 -16.35 -11.98 18.27
CA ARG A 308 -15.03 -11.33 18.18
C ARG A 308 -14.04 -12.32 17.60
N ALA A 309 -13.38 -11.93 16.51
CA ALA A 309 -12.36 -12.75 15.88
C ALA A 309 -11.03 -11.98 15.79
N GLU A 310 -9.95 -12.59 16.25
CA GLU A 310 -8.58 -12.14 16.06
C GLU A 310 -7.93 -13.05 15.03
N ILE A 311 -7.71 -12.52 13.81
CA ILE A 311 -7.25 -13.30 12.67
C ILE A 311 -5.79 -12.95 12.39
N ALA A 312 -4.87 -13.90 12.65
CA ALA A 312 -3.46 -13.73 12.36
C ALA A 312 -3.22 -13.63 10.84
N HIS A 313 -2.20 -12.88 10.45
CA HIS A 313 -1.75 -12.74 9.06
C HIS A 313 -0.23 -12.76 8.97
N GLU A 314 0.27 -13.02 7.76
CA GLU A 314 1.70 -13.03 7.45
C GLU A 314 2.12 -11.84 6.56
N ASN A 315 1.28 -10.82 6.47
CA ASN A 315 1.63 -9.59 5.76
C ASN A 315 2.79 -8.87 6.44
N ALA A 316 3.63 -8.23 5.66
CA ALA A 316 4.56 -7.25 6.20
C ALA A 316 3.79 -6.21 7.01
N THR A 317 4.30 -5.91 8.21
CA THR A 317 3.72 -4.87 9.04
C THR A 317 4.01 -3.51 8.44
N PRO A 318 3.00 -2.65 8.24
CA PRO A 318 3.24 -1.30 7.78
C PRO A 318 4.06 -0.51 8.80
N MET A 319 4.95 0.34 8.32
CA MET A 319 5.58 1.36 9.15
C MET A 319 4.58 2.49 9.36
N GLN A 320 4.05 2.60 10.58
CA GLN A 320 3.26 3.74 11.03
C GLN A 320 4.06 4.49 12.09
N GLY A 321 4.05 5.81 12.02
CA GLY A 321 4.76 6.61 13.01
C GLY A 321 4.49 8.10 12.95
N PHE A 322 5.03 8.80 13.93
CA PHE A 322 5.16 10.26 13.85
C PHE A 322 6.30 10.58 12.91
N ILE A 323 6.02 11.29 11.82
CA ILE A 323 6.99 11.64 10.80
C ILE A 323 7.49 13.06 10.95
N PHE A 324 8.75 13.27 10.64
CA PHE A 324 9.39 14.58 10.56
C PHE A 324 9.39 15.06 9.11
N ASN A 325 8.91 16.28 8.86
CA ASN A 325 9.08 16.89 7.55
C ASN A 325 10.49 17.47 7.41
N LEU A 326 11.36 16.78 6.68
CA LEU A 326 12.77 17.18 6.48
C LEU A 326 12.94 18.46 5.64
N ARG A 327 11.85 18.98 5.04
CA ARG A 327 11.84 20.29 4.40
C ARG A 327 11.95 21.40 5.45
N ARG A 328 11.59 21.11 6.71
CA ARG A 328 11.78 21.99 7.87
C ARG A 328 13.23 21.87 8.38
N GLU A 329 13.95 22.97 8.42
CA GLU A 329 15.38 23.02 8.78
C GLU A 329 15.69 22.33 10.12
N MET A 330 14.86 22.58 11.14
CA MET A 330 15.05 22.02 12.49
C MET A 330 15.10 20.48 12.53
N PHE A 331 14.47 19.79 11.56
CA PHE A 331 14.44 18.33 11.49
C PHE A 331 15.50 17.71 10.58
N ARG A 332 16.36 18.51 9.93
CA ARG A 332 17.44 17.98 9.09
C ARG A 332 18.53 17.29 9.91
N ASP A 333 18.82 17.80 11.10
CA ASP A 333 19.78 17.16 12.00
C ASP A 333 19.16 15.90 12.64
N ARG A 334 19.79 14.73 12.40
CA ARG A 334 19.35 13.44 12.97
C ARG A 334 19.26 13.46 14.48
N ARG A 335 20.20 14.16 15.17
CA ARG A 335 20.24 14.24 16.63
C ARG A 335 18.98 14.89 17.22
N VAL A 336 18.41 15.86 16.51
CA VAL A 336 17.13 16.49 16.92
C VAL A 336 15.99 15.49 16.81
N ARG A 337 15.90 14.72 15.69
CA ARG A 337 14.87 13.70 15.51
C ARG A 337 14.98 12.57 16.54
N GLU A 338 16.20 12.11 16.80
CA GLU A 338 16.49 11.10 17.82
C GLU A 338 16.09 11.58 19.23
N ALA A 339 16.45 12.81 19.59
CA ALA A 339 16.09 13.41 20.87
C ALA A 339 14.56 13.48 21.06
N ILE A 340 13.81 13.86 20.02
CA ILE A 340 12.35 13.89 20.06
C ILE A 340 11.80 12.45 20.18
N GLY A 341 12.38 11.50 19.47
CA GLY A 341 12.01 10.09 19.50
C GLY A 341 12.18 9.43 20.88
N LEU A 342 13.21 9.82 21.65
CA LEU A 342 13.44 9.37 23.02
C LEU A 342 12.29 9.77 23.97
N MET A 343 11.54 10.81 23.66
CA MET A 343 10.43 11.28 24.50
C MET A 343 9.12 10.54 24.24
N TYR A 344 9.09 9.57 23.31
CA TYR A 344 7.96 8.69 23.09
C TYR A 344 8.04 7.45 23.99
N ASP A 345 7.28 7.43 25.08
CA ASP A 345 7.20 6.31 26.03
C ASP A 345 6.15 5.29 25.56
N PHE A 346 6.56 4.39 24.66
CA PHE A 346 5.69 3.35 24.13
C PHE A 346 5.21 2.38 25.23
N GLU A 347 6.10 1.94 26.11
CA GLU A 347 5.80 0.95 27.14
C GLU A 347 4.70 1.46 28.09
N TRP A 348 4.80 2.72 28.52
CA TRP A 348 3.77 3.34 29.34
C TRP A 348 2.45 3.48 28.57
N GLN A 349 2.49 3.96 27.33
CA GLN A 349 1.30 4.12 26.49
C GLN A 349 0.63 2.78 26.21
N ASN A 350 1.41 1.77 25.83
CA ASN A 350 0.87 0.43 25.54
C ASN A 350 0.21 -0.18 26.76
N LYS A 351 0.86 -0.07 27.93
CA LYS A 351 0.32 -0.57 29.20
C LYS A 351 -0.97 0.17 29.61
N ASN A 352 -0.96 1.50 29.60
CA ASN A 352 -2.02 2.30 30.22
C ASN A 352 -3.13 2.71 29.25
N LEU A 353 -2.84 2.85 27.94
CA LEU A 353 -3.82 3.27 26.94
C LEU A 353 -4.31 2.12 26.06
N SER A 354 -3.50 1.07 25.88
CA SER A 354 -3.79 -0.04 24.96
C SER A 354 -3.80 -1.42 25.63
N TYR A 355 -3.72 -1.48 26.97
CA TYR A 355 -3.84 -2.72 27.77
C TYR A 355 -2.80 -3.79 27.37
N GLY A 356 -1.60 -3.39 26.93
CA GLY A 356 -0.54 -4.30 26.49
C GLY A 356 -0.78 -4.96 25.14
N PHE A 357 -1.76 -4.48 24.38
CA PHE A 357 -2.23 -5.14 23.16
C PHE A 357 -1.22 -5.11 22.01
N TYR A 358 -0.45 -4.03 21.88
CA TYR A 358 0.43 -3.79 20.75
C TYR A 358 1.87 -4.23 20.98
N ARG A 359 2.59 -4.42 19.88
CA ARG A 359 4.04 -4.54 19.83
C ARG A 359 4.65 -3.28 19.21
N ARG A 360 5.84 -2.87 19.69
CA ARG A 360 6.57 -1.75 19.10
C ARG A 360 7.03 -2.10 17.68
N THR A 361 6.75 -1.24 16.71
CA THR A 361 7.31 -1.36 15.36
C THR A 361 8.79 -1.03 15.42
N ARG A 362 9.65 -1.83 14.78
CA ARG A 362 11.11 -1.67 14.76
C ARG A 362 11.74 -1.76 13.37
N SER A 363 10.96 -2.07 12.36
CA SER A 363 11.39 -2.27 10.99
C SER A 363 10.35 -1.72 10.03
N PHE A 364 10.78 -1.24 8.87
CA PHE A 364 9.89 -0.86 7.78
C PHE A 364 9.25 -2.08 7.10
N PHE A 365 9.81 -3.28 7.30
CA PHE A 365 9.38 -4.55 6.73
C PHE A 365 9.12 -5.61 7.81
N GLY A 366 8.63 -5.20 8.97
CA GLY A 366 8.41 -6.10 10.11
C GLY A 366 7.41 -7.23 9.81
N ASN A 367 7.41 -8.26 10.67
CA ASN A 367 6.55 -9.44 10.62
C ASN A 367 6.82 -10.41 9.46
N CYS A 368 7.87 -10.25 8.70
CA CYS A 368 8.26 -11.15 7.60
C CYS A 368 9.78 -11.27 7.47
N GLU A 369 10.25 -12.05 6.50
CA GLU A 369 11.68 -12.34 6.27
C GLU A 369 12.47 -11.13 5.75
N LEU A 370 11.80 -10.07 5.32
CA LEU A 370 12.44 -8.84 4.83
C LEU A 370 12.96 -7.95 5.97
N GLU A 371 12.52 -8.21 7.20
CA GLU A 371 12.94 -7.45 8.38
C GLU A 371 14.45 -7.62 8.63
N ALA A 372 15.17 -6.51 8.80
CA ALA A 372 16.56 -6.50 9.22
C ALA A 372 16.68 -6.86 10.71
N LYS A 373 17.47 -7.88 11.03
CA LYS A 373 17.72 -8.37 12.39
C LYS A 373 19.21 -8.49 12.66
N GLY A 374 19.62 -8.34 13.91
CA GLY A 374 21.02 -8.45 14.32
C GLY A 374 21.94 -7.49 13.55
N LEU A 375 23.19 -7.85 13.42
CA LEU A 375 24.18 -7.14 12.59
C LEU A 375 24.02 -7.52 11.11
N PRO A 376 24.52 -6.71 10.17
CA PRO A 376 24.50 -7.04 8.74
C PRO A 376 25.19 -8.36 8.44
N SER A 377 24.56 -9.18 7.58
CA SER A 377 25.19 -10.40 7.06
C SER A 377 26.36 -10.09 6.13
N PRO A 378 27.23 -11.07 5.80
CA PRO A 378 28.30 -10.87 4.82
C PRO A 378 27.79 -10.39 3.46
N GLU A 379 26.61 -10.84 3.02
CA GLU A 379 25.96 -10.43 1.77
C GLU A 379 25.45 -8.98 1.86
N GLU A 380 24.84 -8.60 2.98
CA GLU A 380 24.42 -7.22 3.25
C GLU A 380 25.64 -6.28 3.31
N LEU A 381 26.75 -6.70 3.93
CA LEU A 381 27.97 -5.91 3.98
C LEU A 381 28.58 -5.61 2.61
N LYS A 382 28.48 -6.53 1.63
CA LYS A 382 28.93 -6.24 0.25
C LYS A 382 28.22 -5.04 -0.37
N ILE A 383 26.95 -4.80 0.03
CA ILE A 383 26.13 -3.68 -0.45
C ILE A 383 26.38 -2.43 0.39
N LEU A 384 26.49 -2.57 1.72
CA LEU A 384 26.55 -1.47 2.65
C LEU A 384 27.95 -0.83 2.77
N GLU A 385 29.05 -1.61 2.68
CA GLU A 385 30.42 -1.11 2.81
C GLU A 385 30.76 0.01 1.80
N PRO A 386 30.37 -0.05 0.52
CA PRO A 386 30.56 1.06 -0.41
C PRO A 386 29.84 2.36 -0.03
N LEU A 387 28.89 2.27 0.89
CA LEU A 387 28.10 3.41 1.39
C LEU A 387 28.63 3.97 2.70
N ARG A 388 29.67 3.39 3.31
CA ARG A 388 30.28 3.82 4.56
C ARG A 388 30.67 5.31 4.49
N GLY A 389 30.35 6.07 5.53
CA GLY A 389 30.54 7.53 5.58
C GLY A 389 29.43 8.34 4.89
N ARG A 390 28.50 7.68 4.17
CA ARG A 390 27.29 8.33 3.61
C ARG A 390 26.01 7.89 4.30
N ILE A 391 26.05 6.80 5.06
CA ILE A 391 24.97 6.27 5.89
C ILE A 391 25.42 6.22 7.34
N PRO A 392 24.49 6.14 8.32
CA PRO A 392 24.86 6.08 9.74
C PRO A 392 25.79 4.92 10.08
N ASP A 393 26.84 5.18 10.86
CA ASP A 393 27.84 4.17 11.23
C ASP A 393 27.25 3.02 12.07
N GLU A 394 26.17 3.29 12.77
CA GLU A 394 25.45 2.31 13.58
C GLU A 394 24.86 1.17 12.74
N VAL A 395 24.61 1.39 11.45
CA VAL A 395 24.20 0.34 10.48
C VAL A 395 25.16 -0.86 10.53
N PHE A 396 26.44 -0.61 10.78
CA PHE A 396 27.50 -1.62 10.79
C PHE A 396 27.78 -2.22 12.17
N THR A 397 27.39 -1.53 13.23
CA THR A 397 27.89 -1.79 14.58
C THR A 397 26.81 -2.20 15.58
N ALA A 398 25.54 -1.96 15.27
CA ALA A 398 24.45 -2.24 16.18
C ALA A 398 23.16 -2.71 15.46
N GLU A 399 22.37 -3.52 16.13
CA GLU A 399 20.99 -3.80 15.72
C GLU A 399 20.12 -2.61 16.08
N PHE A 400 19.31 -2.14 15.12
CA PHE A 400 18.35 -1.09 15.41
C PHE A 400 17.23 -1.63 16.31
N ASN A 401 17.03 -0.95 17.43
CA ASN A 401 15.89 -1.14 18.31
C ASN A 401 15.38 0.25 18.74
N PRO A 402 14.08 0.52 18.62
CA PRO A 402 13.52 1.77 19.15
C PRO A 402 13.80 1.90 20.65
N PRO A 403 13.94 3.14 21.15
CA PRO A 403 14.14 3.39 22.56
C PRO A 403 13.09 2.68 23.43
N LYS A 404 13.53 2.02 24.47
CA LYS A 404 12.69 1.31 25.43
C LYS A 404 12.70 2.01 26.78
N THR A 405 11.55 2.04 27.45
CA THR A 405 11.39 2.55 28.81
C THR A 405 11.00 1.43 29.77
N ASP A 406 10.92 1.73 31.05
CA ASP A 406 10.40 0.81 32.08
C ASP A 406 8.85 0.81 32.17
N GLY A 407 8.20 1.67 31.39
CA GLY A 407 6.74 1.84 31.39
C GLY A 407 6.18 2.53 32.64
N SER A 408 7.03 3.16 33.44
CA SER A 408 6.61 3.93 34.63
C SER A 408 6.05 5.32 34.28
N GLY A 409 6.33 5.82 33.08
CA GLY A 409 6.07 7.22 32.69
C GLY A 409 7.13 8.21 33.18
N ASN A 410 8.18 7.71 33.83
CA ASN A 410 9.27 8.52 34.34
C ASN A 410 10.52 8.39 33.47
N ASN A 411 10.57 9.15 32.37
CA ASN A 411 11.58 9.04 31.31
C ASN A 411 12.86 9.84 31.62
N ARG A 412 13.34 9.85 32.85
CA ARG A 412 14.51 10.68 33.25
C ARG A 412 15.77 10.35 32.44
N GLU A 413 16.03 9.07 32.22
CA GLU A 413 17.20 8.62 31.46
C GLU A 413 17.09 9.09 29.99
N GLN A 414 15.93 8.87 29.36
CA GLN A 414 15.66 9.29 27.98
C GLN A 414 15.71 10.83 27.86
N ALA A 415 15.17 11.56 28.85
CA ALA A 415 15.25 13.02 28.88
C ALA A 415 16.68 13.53 28.97
N ARG A 416 17.55 12.91 29.80
CA ARG A 416 18.95 13.25 29.89
C ARG A 416 19.68 13.01 28.56
N GLN A 417 19.45 11.88 27.91
CA GLN A 417 20.01 11.56 26.60
C GLN A 417 19.53 12.56 25.54
N ALA A 418 18.23 12.85 25.50
CA ALA A 418 17.63 13.81 24.58
C ALA A 418 18.25 15.21 24.71
N ILE A 419 18.42 15.72 25.95
CA ILE A 419 19.08 17.01 26.21
C ILE A 419 20.54 16.99 25.73
N GLY A 420 21.27 15.88 25.94
CA GLY A 420 22.63 15.70 25.43
C GLY A 420 22.71 15.79 23.90
N LEU A 421 21.82 15.12 23.18
CA LEU A 421 21.73 15.15 21.72
C LEU A 421 21.35 16.54 21.20
N LEU A 422 20.38 17.20 21.82
CA LEU A 422 19.98 18.57 21.45
C LEU A 422 21.14 19.56 21.68
N LYS A 423 21.88 19.44 22.80
CA LYS A 423 23.06 20.24 23.05
C LYS A 423 24.14 20.03 21.99
N ALA A 424 24.42 18.77 21.63
CA ALA A 424 25.34 18.44 20.54
C ALA A 424 24.89 19.00 19.19
N ALA A 425 23.59 19.15 18.98
CA ALA A 425 22.98 19.76 17.78
C ALA A 425 22.92 21.30 17.85
N GLY A 426 23.44 21.93 18.93
CA GLY A 426 23.51 23.38 19.08
C GLY A 426 22.31 24.03 19.77
N TRP A 427 21.46 23.24 20.44
CA TRP A 427 20.32 23.70 21.22
C TRP A 427 20.64 23.69 22.72
N GLU A 428 20.20 24.70 23.46
CA GLU A 428 20.41 24.81 24.91
C GLU A 428 19.14 25.27 25.63
N ILE A 429 18.96 24.85 26.87
CA ILE A 429 17.84 25.31 27.70
C ILE A 429 18.14 26.70 28.24
N LYS A 430 17.31 27.69 27.84
CA LYS A 430 17.33 29.06 28.38
C LYS A 430 15.90 29.39 28.85
N ASP A 431 15.79 29.87 30.09
CA ASP A 431 14.49 30.19 30.72
C ASP A 431 13.43 29.06 30.57
N GLY A 432 13.89 27.82 30.75
CA GLY A 432 13.03 26.64 30.65
C GLY A 432 12.62 26.26 29.22
N LYS A 433 13.19 26.91 28.19
CA LYS A 433 12.90 26.63 26.77
C LYS A 433 14.14 26.17 26.03
N MET A 434 14.00 25.18 25.16
CA MET A 434 15.04 24.71 24.26
C MET A 434 15.23 25.74 23.15
N THR A 435 16.40 26.39 23.08
CA THR A 435 16.69 27.47 22.12
C THR A 435 18.02 27.25 21.42
N ASP A 436 18.14 27.73 20.18
CA ASP A 436 19.40 27.79 19.47
C ASP A 436 20.25 29.00 19.93
N LYS A 437 21.44 29.18 19.34
CA LYS A 437 22.34 30.29 19.64
C LYS A 437 21.75 31.67 19.32
N ALA A 438 20.79 31.74 18.36
CA ALA A 438 20.11 32.97 17.99
C ALA A 438 18.89 33.27 18.90
N GLY A 439 18.61 32.41 19.88
CA GLY A 439 17.43 32.54 20.76
C GLY A 439 16.14 32.03 20.17
N LYS A 440 16.16 31.38 19.00
CA LYS A 440 14.99 30.78 18.40
C LYS A 440 14.63 29.49 19.16
N LYS A 441 13.38 29.37 19.57
CA LYS A 441 12.85 28.19 20.28
C LYS A 441 12.75 26.98 19.35
N LEU A 442 13.02 25.79 19.89
CA LEU A 442 12.65 24.54 19.24
C LEU A 442 11.15 24.29 19.46
N ALA A 443 10.36 24.80 18.51
CA ALA A 443 8.92 24.77 18.55
C ALA A 443 8.37 24.31 17.18
N PHE A 444 7.39 23.42 17.20
CA PHE A 444 6.77 22.87 15.98
C PHE A 444 5.32 22.44 16.21
N GLU A 445 4.60 22.29 15.12
CA GLU A 445 3.20 21.81 15.11
C GLU A 445 3.15 20.34 14.63
N ILE A 446 2.36 19.52 15.30
CA ILE A 446 1.90 18.24 14.75
C ILE A 446 0.43 18.34 14.38
N ILE A 447 0.10 18.05 13.12
CA ILE A 447 -1.28 17.96 12.64
C ILE A 447 -1.78 16.53 12.71
N LEU A 448 -3.03 16.36 13.17
CA LEU A 448 -3.67 15.06 13.31
C LEU A 448 -4.94 15.00 12.46
N PRO A 449 -5.22 13.84 11.81
CA PRO A 449 -6.40 13.67 10.95
C PRO A 449 -7.71 13.54 11.73
N ASP A 450 -7.63 13.10 13.00
CA ASP A 450 -8.77 12.95 13.90
C ASP A 450 -8.35 12.89 15.37
N SER A 451 -9.31 13.03 16.28
CA SER A 451 -9.07 13.03 17.73
C SER A 451 -8.64 11.68 18.31
N GLY A 452 -8.78 10.59 17.56
CA GLY A 452 -8.35 9.25 17.99
C GLY A 452 -6.84 9.18 18.23
N PHE A 453 -6.07 10.03 17.53
CA PHE A 453 -4.61 10.10 17.70
C PHE A 453 -4.14 11.00 18.84
N GLU A 454 -5.03 11.82 19.43
CA GLU A 454 -4.64 12.73 20.53
C GLU A 454 -4.17 11.97 21.77
N ALA A 455 -4.85 10.87 22.10
CA ALA A 455 -4.51 10.07 23.28
C ALA A 455 -3.07 9.54 23.26
N MET A 456 -2.50 9.26 22.09
CA MET A 456 -1.10 8.84 21.97
C MET A 456 -0.13 10.02 21.79
N THR A 457 -0.60 11.16 21.29
CA THR A 457 0.24 12.33 20.98
C THR A 457 0.44 13.22 22.21
N LEU A 458 -0.58 13.41 23.03
CA LEU A 458 -0.51 14.29 24.21
C LEU A 458 0.55 13.89 25.26
N PRO A 459 0.77 12.59 25.57
CA PRO A 459 1.85 12.19 26.45
C PRO A 459 3.25 12.54 25.89
N VAL A 460 3.43 12.47 24.56
CA VAL A 460 4.69 12.89 23.91
C VAL A 460 4.93 14.39 24.10
N LYS A 461 3.88 15.20 23.89
CA LYS A 461 3.91 16.64 24.14
C LYS A 461 4.35 16.94 25.58
N GLN A 462 3.73 16.31 26.58
CA GLN A 462 4.06 16.49 27.98
C GLN A 462 5.53 16.11 28.29
N ASN A 463 6.03 15.03 27.69
CA ASN A 463 7.42 14.63 27.86
C ASN A 463 8.39 15.63 27.22
N LEU A 464 8.08 16.14 26.01
CA LEU A 464 8.88 17.16 25.32
C LEU A 464 8.93 18.48 26.11
N GLU A 465 7.84 18.91 26.71
CA GLU A 465 7.78 20.09 27.56
C GLU A 465 8.75 20.01 28.75
N ARG A 466 8.97 18.81 29.33
CA ARG A 466 9.93 18.58 30.42
C ARG A 466 11.38 18.88 30.03
N ILE A 467 11.70 18.81 28.74
CA ILE A 467 13.03 19.14 28.21
C ILE A 467 13.05 20.49 27.46
N GLY A 468 12.01 21.30 27.64
CA GLY A 468 11.91 22.65 27.08
C GLY A 468 11.52 22.73 25.61
N VAL A 469 11.17 21.63 24.95
CA VAL A 469 10.71 21.58 23.55
C VAL A 469 9.22 21.83 23.49
N GLU A 470 8.77 22.73 22.59
CA GLU A 470 7.37 23.08 22.40
C GLU A 470 6.75 22.32 21.23
N MET A 471 5.80 21.42 21.50
CA MET A 471 5.02 20.73 20.46
C MET A 471 3.55 21.17 20.55
N ASN A 472 3.03 21.79 19.49
CA ASN A 472 1.63 22.17 19.38
C ASN A 472 0.85 21.06 18.68
N VAL A 473 -0.15 20.48 19.35
CA VAL A 473 -1.00 19.44 18.78
C VAL A 473 -2.24 20.08 18.17
N ARG A 474 -2.51 19.83 16.91
CA ARG A 474 -3.64 20.39 16.20
C ARG A 474 -4.40 19.32 15.41
N THR A 475 -5.58 18.98 15.88
CA THR A 475 -6.53 18.14 15.15
C THR A 475 -7.32 19.00 14.16
N ILE A 476 -7.34 18.61 12.90
CA ILE A 476 -8.00 19.33 11.81
C ILE A 476 -8.93 18.40 11.02
N ASP A 477 -9.90 18.97 10.29
CA ASP A 477 -10.81 18.18 9.47
C ASP A 477 -10.08 17.47 8.31
N THR A 478 -10.69 16.38 7.84
CA THR A 478 -10.11 15.50 6.82
C THR A 478 -9.71 16.26 5.54
N SER A 479 -10.53 17.20 5.10
CA SER A 479 -10.25 17.94 3.85
C SER A 479 -9.08 18.90 4.02
N GLN A 480 -9.00 19.59 5.17
CA GLN A 480 -7.87 20.46 5.51
C GLN A 480 -6.60 19.63 5.71
N TYR A 481 -6.72 18.50 6.42
CA TYR A 481 -5.60 17.57 6.62
C TYR A 481 -5.03 17.13 5.28
N ARG A 482 -5.88 16.66 4.37
CA ARG A 482 -5.48 16.22 3.03
C ARG A 482 -4.77 17.33 2.25
N ARG A 483 -5.34 18.54 2.19
CA ARG A 483 -4.71 19.67 1.48
C ARG A 483 -3.31 19.98 2.04
N ARG A 484 -3.16 20.00 3.38
CA ARG A 484 -1.88 20.31 4.02
C ARG A 484 -0.84 19.19 3.81
N THR A 485 -1.24 17.93 3.88
CA THR A 485 -0.34 16.81 3.62
C THR A 485 0.06 16.73 2.15
N ASP A 486 -0.88 16.93 1.22
CA ASP A 486 -0.59 16.92 -0.22
C ASP A 486 0.35 18.05 -0.65
N SER A 487 0.33 19.19 0.03
CA SER A 487 1.26 20.32 -0.20
C SER A 487 2.49 20.31 0.71
N TYR A 488 2.64 19.30 1.56
CA TYR A 488 3.72 19.18 2.57
C TYR A 488 3.79 20.37 3.54
N ASP A 489 2.65 21.05 3.79
CA ASP A 489 2.55 22.14 4.75
C ASP A 489 2.26 21.64 6.16
N PHE A 490 3.23 20.99 6.76
CA PHE A 490 3.23 20.54 8.14
C PHE A 490 4.66 20.46 8.67
N ASP A 491 4.83 20.45 9.98
CA ASP A 491 6.12 20.18 10.61
C ASP A 491 6.23 18.69 10.96
N MET A 492 5.24 18.16 11.68
CA MET A 492 5.07 16.74 11.94
C MET A 492 3.63 16.30 11.64
N THR A 493 3.46 15.03 11.34
CA THR A 493 2.16 14.37 11.25
C THR A 493 2.30 12.87 11.52
N ILE A 494 1.23 12.10 11.34
CA ILE A 494 1.25 10.64 11.35
C ILE A 494 1.09 10.17 9.92
N ASP A 495 1.94 9.24 9.49
CA ASP A 495 1.79 8.57 8.19
C ASP A 495 2.03 7.08 8.32
N LEU A 496 1.64 6.35 7.27
CA LEU A 496 1.70 4.90 7.21
C LEU A 496 2.14 4.44 5.82
N TRP A 497 3.15 3.56 5.77
CA TRP A 497 3.60 2.89 4.54
C TRP A 497 3.37 1.39 4.66
N ALA A 498 2.35 0.91 3.95
CA ALA A 498 2.16 -0.52 3.78
C ALA A 498 3.24 -1.07 2.85
N GLN A 499 3.82 -2.20 3.22
CA GLN A 499 4.86 -2.85 2.45
C GLN A 499 4.35 -4.13 1.81
N ALA A 500 4.79 -4.37 0.58
CA ALA A 500 4.60 -5.65 -0.08
C ALA A 500 5.61 -6.68 0.43
N LEU A 501 5.27 -7.96 0.31
CA LEU A 501 6.23 -9.05 0.55
C LEU A 501 7.24 -9.20 -0.60
N SER A 502 7.01 -8.52 -1.72
CA SER A 502 7.96 -8.32 -2.81
C SER A 502 8.07 -6.83 -3.09
N PRO A 503 8.84 -6.07 -2.27
CA PRO A 503 9.03 -4.64 -2.50
C PRO A 503 9.72 -4.36 -3.83
N GLY A 504 9.29 -3.29 -4.50
CA GLY A 504 9.77 -2.94 -5.84
C GLY A 504 9.66 -1.43 -6.11
N ASN A 505 8.95 -1.07 -7.16
CA ASN A 505 8.81 0.30 -7.65
C ASN A 505 8.24 1.29 -6.63
N GLU A 506 7.36 0.83 -5.72
CA GLU A 506 6.76 1.69 -4.69
C GLU A 506 7.81 2.29 -3.75
N GLN A 507 8.97 1.65 -3.61
CA GLN A 507 10.06 2.19 -2.79
C GLN A 507 10.61 3.51 -3.37
N ARG A 508 10.55 3.69 -4.70
CA ARG A 508 10.89 4.96 -5.36
C ARG A 508 9.92 6.08 -4.97
N GLU A 509 8.63 5.73 -4.80
CA GLU A 509 7.60 6.69 -4.37
C GLU A 509 7.73 7.03 -2.89
N PHE A 510 8.05 6.04 -2.04
CA PHE A 510 8.11 6.20 -0.60
C PHE A 510 9.35 6.96 -0.14
N TRP A 511 10.52 6.64 -0.68
CA TRP A 511 11.81 7.08 -0.16
C TRP A 511 12.70 7.76 -1.22
N GLY A 512 12.38 7.64 -2.50
CA GLY A 512 13.22 8.13 -3.59
C GLY A 512 13.30 9.64 -3.69
N SER A 513 14.50 10.16 -3.96
CA SER A 513 14.76 11.61 -4.09
C SER A 513 13.91 12.30 -5.15
N LYS A 514 13.51 11.60 -6.22
CA LYS A 514 12.66 12.15 -7.29
C LYS A 514 11.20 12.37 -6.86
N ALA A 515 10.76 11.70 -5.79
CA ALA A 515 9.40 11.81 -5.29
C ALA A 515 9.20 12.95 -4.27
N VAL A 516 10.28 13.62 -3.85
CA VAL A 516 10.25 14.65 -2.79
C VAL A 516 9.27 15.78 -3.07
N ASP A 517 9.23 16.28 -4.29
CA ASP A 517 8.47 17.49 -4.64
C ASP A 517 7.16 17.18 -5.41
N ILE A 518 6.74 15.90 -5.47
CA ILE A 518 5.49 15.50 -6.13
C ILE A 518 4.32 15.80 -5.19
N PRO A 519 3.43 16.76 -5.51
CA PRO A 519 2.27 17.05 -4.66
C PRO A 519 1.37 15.82 -4.50
N GLY A 520 0.96 15.52 -3.27
CA GLY A 520 0.19 14.31 -2.96
C GLY A 520 0.97 13.01 -3.11
N GLY A 521 2.29 13.08 -3.32
CA GLY A 521 3.21 11.94 -3.39
C GLY A 521 3.43 11.29 -2.03
N ARG A 522 4.03 10.10 -2.05
CA ARG A 522 4.19 9.27 -0.86
C ARG A 522 5.49 9.54 -0.09
N ASN A 523 6.43 10.35 -0.62
CA ASN A 523 7.62 10.80 0.11
C ASN A 523 7.26 11.99 1.02
N SER A 524 6.34 11.79 1.94
CA SER A 524 5.82 12.81 2.85
C SER A 524 6.89 13.33 3.81
N ILE A 525 7.88 12.52 4.15
CA ILE A 525 9.03 12.89 4.99
C ILE A 525 9.94 13.90 4.28
N GLY A 526 10.09 13.82 2.97
CA GLY A 526 11.03 14.64 2.20
C GLY A 526 12.45 14.07 2.16
N ILE A 527 12.56 12.75 2.09
CA ILE A 527 13.86 12.05 1.97
C ILE A 527 14.48 12.38 0.61
N LYS A 528 15.73 12.87 0.64
CA LYS A 528 16.53 13.16 -0.54
C LYS A 528 17.97 12.70 -0.26
N ASP A 529 18.23 11.43 -0.47
CA ASP A 529 19.49 10.78 -0.12
C ASP A 529 19.94 9.82 -1.24
N PRO A 530 21.10 10.09 -1.89
CA PRO A 530 21.61 9.23 -2.97
C PRO A 530 21.97 7.82 -2.54
N ALA A 531 22.28 7.56 -1.26
CA ALA A 531 22.56 6.22 -0.77
C ALA A 531 21.26 5.40 -0.68
N ILE A 532 20.17 6.03 -0.25
CA ILE A 532 18.84 5.44 -0.24
C ILE A 532 18.37 5.17 -1.67
N ASP A 533 18.55 6.14 -2.59
CA ASP A 533 18.22 5.93 -4.02
C ASP A 533 18.94 4.72 -4.59
N GLN A 534 20.24 4.56 -4.28
CA GLN A 534 21.02 3.41 -4.74
C GLN A 534 20.46 2.08 -4.20
N LEU A 535 20.09 2.02 -2.93
CA LEU A 535 19.50 0.82 -2.31
C LEU A 535 18.14 0.48 -2.92
N ILE A 536 17.33 1.48 -3.23
CA ILE A 536 16.04 1.30 -3.92
C ILE A 536 16.25 0.65 -5.30
N GLU A 537 17.21 1.14 -6.09
CA GLU A 537 17.47 0.58 -7.41
C GLU A 537 17.97 -0.86 -7.34
N LEU A 538 18.71 -1.25 -6.29
CA LEU A 538 19.11 -2.63 -6.06
C LEU A 538 17.92 -3.54 -5.74
N ILE A 539 16.93 -3.04 -4.98
CA ILE A 539 15.67 -3.76 -4.71
C ILE A 539 14.91 -4.00 -6.02
N VAL A 540 14.72 -2.95 -6.81
CA VAL A 540 13.97 -3.01 -8.07
C VAL A 540 14.64 -3.94 -9.09
N ALA A 541 15.98 -4.01 -9.08
CA ALA A 541 16.78 -4.84 -9.98
C ALA A 541 17.04 -6.24 -9.46
N ALA A 542 16.58 -6.61 -8.26
CA ALA A 542 16.89 -7.89 -7.63
C ALA A 542 16.48 -9.07 -8.53
N PRO A 543 17.42 -9.96 -8.91
CA PRO A 543 17.15 -11.02 -9.87
C PRO A 543 16.30 -12.17 -9.30
N ASP A 544 16.39 -12.37 -7.99
CA ASP A 544 15.76 -13.49 -7.27
C ASP A 544 15.34 -13.08 -5.86
N ARG A 545 14.66 -13.99 -5.16
CA ARG A 545 14.13 -13.75 -3.80
C ARG A 545 15.22 -13.48 -2.77
N GLU A 546 16.31 -14.21 -2.83
CA GLU A 546 17.42 -14.09 -1.88
C GLU A 546 18.08 -12.71 -1.99
N SER A 547 18.39 -12.28 -3.20
CA SER A 547 18.91 -10.95 -3.49
C SER A 547 17.95 -9.85 -3.04
N LEU A 548 16.63 -10.02 -3.29
CA LEU A 548 15.62 -9.09 -2.85
C LEU A 548 15.58 -8.94 -1.33
N ILE A 549 15.65 -10.04 -0.59
CA ILE A 549 15.70 -10.03 0.87
C ILE A 549 16.93 -9.26 1.36
N VAL A 550 18.11 -9.55 0.82
CA VAL A 550 19.36 -8.89 1.19
C VAL A 550 19.29 -7.38 0.93
N CYS A 551 18.88 -6.98 -0.28
CA CYS A 551 18.75 -5.56 -0.65
C CYS A 551 17.72 -4.82 0.24
N THR A 552 16.58 -5.47 0.53
CA THR A 552 15.53 -4.88 1.37
C THR A 552 16.00 -4.68 2.80
N ARG A 553 16.71 -5.66 3.38
CA ARG A 553 17.30 -5.53 4.71
C ARG A 553 18.33 -4.40 4.79
N CYS A 554 19.12 -4.21 3.73
CA CYS A 554 20.04 -3.07 3.66
C CYS A 554 19.28 -1.73 3.72
N LEU A 555 18.20 -1.59 2.94
CA LEU A 555 17.35 -0.39 2.96
C LEU A 555 16.68 -0.19 4.34
N ASP A 556 16.13 -1.25 4.93
CA ASP A 556 15.50 -1.24 6.25
C ASP A 556 16.44 -0.72 7.34
N ARG A 557 17.69 -1.21 7.37
CA ARG A 557 18.72 -0.73 8.32
C ARG A 557 18.99 0.76 8.15
N VAL A 558 19.21 1.20 6.92
CA VAL A 558 19.55 2.60 6.63
C VAL A 558 18.39 3.52 7.00
N LEU A 559 17.17 3.21 6.59
CA LEU A 559 15.98 4.00 6.94
C LEU A 559 15.78 4.09 8.45
N SER A 560 15.93 2.97 9.17
CA SER A 560 15.75 2.90 10.61
C SER A 560 16.77 3.76 11.37
N TRP A 561 18.06 3.66 11.03
CA TRP A 561 19.11 4.42 11.69
C TRP A 561 19.13 5.92 11.34
N HIS A 562 18.48 6.33 10.26
CA HIS A 562 18.29 7.74 9.97
C HIS A 562 17.27 8.45 10.88
N GLN A 563 16.48 7.73 11.66
CA GLN A 563 15.49 8.29 12.59
C GLN A 563 14.50 9.25 11.89
N PHE A 564 14.06 8.91 10.68
CA PHE A 564 13.09 9.71 9.93
C PHE A 564 11.69 9.69 10.53
N ILE A 565 11.40 8.65 11.29
CA ILE A 565 10.10 8.33 11.87
C ILE A 565 10.32 7.96 13.34
N ILE A 566 9.37 8.33 14.19
CA ILE A 566 9.22 7.72 15.50
C ILE A 566 8.24 6.55 15.32
N PRO A 567 8.72 5.30 15.21
CA PRO A 567 7.85 4.16 14.97
C PRO A 567 6.83 4.00 16.09
N GLN A 568 5.59 3.72 15.74
CA GLN A 568 4.53 3.49 16.71
C GLN A 568 4.42 1.99 17.02
N PHE A 569 3.37 1.32 16.56
CA PHE A 569 3.08 -0.06 16.97
C PHE A 569 2.23 -0.80 15.95
N TYR A 570 2.12 -2.11 16.13
CA TYR A 570 1.27 -2.99 15.35
C TYR A 570 0.68 -4.12 16.19
N SER A 571 -0.37 -4.78 15.68
CA SER A 571 -0.99 -5.92 16.36
C SER A 571 -0.55 -7.27 15.80
N GLY A 572 -0.23 -7.36 14.51
CA GLY A 572 0.00 -8.62 13.79
C GLY A 572 -1.26 -9.46 13.60
N LYS A 573 -2.44 -8.87 13.86
CA LYS A 573 -3.75 -9.52 13.74
C LYS A 573 -4.76 -8.54 13.19
N GLU A 574 -5.69 -9.02 12.37
CA GLU A 574 -6.92 -8.30 12.08
C GLU A 574 -7.96 -8.55 13.16
N LEU A 575 -8.54 -7.47 13.68
CA LEU A 575 -9.60 -7.53 14.68
C LEU A 575 -10.95 -7.36 14.00
N MET A 576 -11.77 -8.39 14.02
CA MET A 576 -13.09 -8.38 13.39
C MET A 576 -14.17 -8.66 14.42
N ALA A 577 -15.18 -7.80 14.46
CA ALA A 577 -16.41 -8.05 15.19
C ALA A 577 -17.56 -8.15 14.18
N TYR A 578 -18.44 -9.12 14.36
CA TYR A 578 -19.59 -9.29 13.46
C TYR A 578 -20.77 -9.91 14.18
N TRP A 579 -21.95 -9.53 13.75
CA TRP A 579 -23.19 -10.17 14.18
C TRP A 579 -23.20 -11.62 13.72
N ASN A 580 -23.53 -12.55 14.61
CA ASN A 580 -23.39 -14.00 14.42
C ASN A 580 -24.45 -14.56 13.48
N ARG A 581 -24.58 -13.96 12.31
CA ARG A 581 -25.44 -14.40 11.21
C ARG A 581 -24.66 -14.92 10.01
N PHE A 582 -23.33 -14.86 10.08
CA PHE A 582 -22.44 -15.25 9.01
C PHE A 582 -21.72 -16.56 9.34
N SER A 583 -21.42 -17.30 8.30
CA SER A 583 -20.42 -18.35 8.31
C SER A 583 -19.30 -17.98 7.33
N ARG A 584 -18.13 -18.56 7.59
CA ARG A 584 -16.91 -18.33 6.82
C ARG A 584 -16.11 -19.63 6.71
N PRO A 585 -15.19 -19.75 5.75
CA PRO A 585 -14.26 -20.89 5.68
C PRO A 585 -13.49 -21.06 6.99
N ALA A 586 -13.16 -22.31 7.32
CA ALA A 586 -12.35 -22.62 8.50
C ALA A 586 -10.94 -22.04 8.42
N LYS A 587 -10.38 -21.98 7.22
CA LYS A 587 -9.11 -21.32 6.92
C LYS A 587 -9.36 -19.95 6.31
N SER A 588 -8.51 -19.00 6.63
CA SER A 588 -8.46 -17.69 5.97
C SER A 588 -7.32 -17.66 4.97
N ALA A 589 -7.44 -16.81 3.95
CA ALA A 589 -6.32 -16.53 3.07
C ALA A 589 -5.16 -15.90 3.85
N LYS A 590 -3.95 -16.34 3.54
CA LYS A 590 -2.72 -16.03 4.29
C LYS A 590 -2.41 -14.52 4.37
N TYR A 591 -2.63 -13.83 3.24
CA TYR A 591 -2.30 -12.42 3.08
C TYR A 591 -3.51 -11.49 3.00
N LEU A 592 -4.73 -12.04 3.05
CA LEU A 592 -5.96 -11.27 3.12
C LEU A 592 -6.97 -11.95 4.07
N PRO A 593 -6.62 -12.16 5.35
CA PRO A 593 -7.39 -13.00 6.26
C PRO A 593 -8.78 -12.45 6.58
N GLY A 594 -8.96 -11.14 6.54
CA GLY A 594 -10.23 -10.46 6.79
C GLY A 594 -11.11 -10.27 5.56
N ALA A 595 -10.79 -10.94 4.44
CA ALA A 595 -11.61 -10.86 3.22
C ALA A 595 -13.00 -11.45 3.45
N THR A 596 -14.02 -10.61 3.31
CA THR A 596 -15.42 -11.01 3.52
C THR A 596 -16.10 -11.54 2.26
N ASP A 597 -15.43 -11.51 1.12
CA ASP A 597 -15.92 -12.02 -0.16
C ASP A 597 -16.08 -13.55 -0.20
N THR A 598 -15.44 -14.28 0.76
CA THR A 598 -15.59 -15.72 0.95
C THR A 598 -16.65 -16.08 2.00
N TRP A 599 -17.24 -15.10 2.68
CA TRP A 599 -18.24 -15.31 3.71
C TRP A 599 -19.64 -15.44 3.11
N TRP A 600 -20.58 -16.00 3.86
CA TRP A 600 -21.99 -16.12 3.45
C TRP A 600 -22.94 -15.91 4.62
N VAL A 601 -24.19 -15.58 4.34
CA VAL A 601 -25.24 -15.58 5.34
C VAL A 601 -25.61 -17.02 5.66
N ASP A 602 -25.48 -17.39 6.94
CA ASP A 602 -25.92 -18.68 7.46
C ASP A 602 -27.39 -18.54 7.90
N GLU A 603 -28.30 -19.14 7.14
CA GLU A 603 -29.74 -18.99 7.40
C GLU A 603 -30.17 -19.47 8.79
N ALA A 604 -29.54 -20.52 9.33
CA ALA A 604 -29.86 -21.03 10.67
C ALA A 604 -29.44 -20.04 11.75
N LYS A 605 -28.24 -19.48 11.64
CA LYS A 605 -27.73 -18.44 12.54
C LYS A 605 -28.52 -17.13 12.41
N ASP A 606 -28.85 -16.73 11.17
CA ASP A 606 -29.59 -15.50 10.90
C ASP A 606 -31.00 -15.57 11.52
N ARG A 607 -31.67 -16.70 11.41
CA ARG A 607 -32.98 -16.92 12.06
C ARG A 607 -32.88 -16.96 13.59
N ALA A 608 -31.83 -17.53 14.12
CA ALA A 608 -31.61 -17.62 15.57
C ALA A 608 -31.20 -16.28 16.21
N LEU A 609 -30.64 -15.38 15.40
CA LEU A 609 -30.17 -14.08 15.86
C LEU A 609 -31.37 -13.16 16.13
N GLN A 610 -31.75 -13.03 17.38
CA GLN A 610 -32.71 -12.02 17.80
C GLN A 610 -32.02 -10.66 17.68
N ARG A 611 -32.10 -10.05 16.51
CA ARG A 611 -31.70 -8.67 16.31
C ARG A 611 -32.66 -7.83 17.12
N GLY A 612 -32.17 -7.11 18.13
CA GLY A 612 -32.88 -6.16 18.98
C GLY A 612 -34.13 -5.43 18.45
N GLU A 613 -35.05 -6.13 17.79
CA GLU A 613 -36.43 -5.72 17.59
C GLU A 613 -37.23 -5.77 18.91
N ASN A 614 -36.51 -5.88 20.01
CA ASN A 614 -37.08 -5.63 21.30
C ASN A 614 -36.91 -4.15 21.63
N LYS A 615 -37.87 -3.37 21.13
CA LYS A 615 -38.45 -2.12 21.65
C LYS A 615 -37.49 -1.06 22.17
#